data_bb09ecd593b77de4feea865dbc7e99a9
#
_entry.id   bb09ecd593b77de4feea865dbc7e99a9
#
_cell.length_a   1.000
_cell.length_b   1.000
_cell.length_c   1.000
_cell.angle_alpha   90.00
_cell.angle_beta   90.00
_cell.angle_gamma   90.00
#
_symmetry.space_group_name_H-M   'P 1'
#
loop_
_entity.id
_entity.type
_entity.pdbx_description
1 polymer ?
#
loop_
_entity_poly.entity_id
_entity_poly.type
_entity_poly.pdbx_seq_one_letter_code
_entity_poly.pdbx_strand_id
1 'polypeptide(L)'
;MADEHGAEVVLRLDRITKRFGALLANDGVSFDLRKGEVIGLLGENGAGKTTLMNILFGHYTADEGRVEVFGQVLPPGNPRAALAAGVGMVHQHFTLADNLTVLDNIALGTETLWRWRSDRAAARRRIADLARDFGLAVEPEARITALSVGERQRVEILKALYRR
;
A
#
# COMPACT_ATOMS: atom_id res chain seq x y z
N MET A 1 -24.62 -0.24 26.61
CA MET A 1 -23.56 0.74 26.31
C MET A 1 -23.49 0.83 24.80
N ALA A 2 -23.96 1.95 24.24
CA ALA A 2 -23.96 2.17 22.80
C ALA A 2 -22.51 2.32 22.31
N ASP A 3 -22.19 1.61 21.23
CA ASP A 3 -20.90 1.63 20.53
C ASP A 3 -20.67 3.03 19.94
N GLU A 4 -19.78 3.82 20.54
CA GLU A 4 -19.56 5.23 20.20
C GLU A 4 -18.84 5.45 18.84
N HIS A 5 -18.58 4.41 18.04
CA HIS A 5 -17.89 4.50 16.77
C HIS A 5 -18.65 3.76 15.66
N GLY A 6 -19.72 4.35 15.16
CA GLY A 6 -20.46 3.88 13.99
C GLY A 6 -19.69 3.91 12.64
N ALA A 7 -18.36 4.01 12.66
CA ALA A 7 -17.55 3.99 11.46
C ALA A 7 -17.38 2.57 10.92
N GLU A 8 -17.57 2.42 9.61
CA GLU A 8 -17.43 1.16 8.86
C GLU A 8 -16.04 0.54 9.05
N VAL A 9 -15.97 -0.77 9.34
CA VAL A 9 -14.72 -1.53 9.35
C VAL A 9 -14.28 -1.73 7.89
N VAL A 10 -13.15 -1.15 7.53
CA VAL A 10 -12.60 -1.22 6.17
C VAL A 10 -11.54 -2.30 6.01
N LEU A 11 -10.91 -2.70 7.11
CA LEU A 11 -9.93 -3.78 7.15
C LEU A 11 -10.08 -4.57 8.45
N ARG A 12 -10.01 -5.90 8.35
CA ARG A 12 -9.94 -6.80 9.48
C ARG A 12 -8.84 -7.84 9.26
N LEU A 13 -7.99 -7.99 10.27
CA LEU A 13 -7.14 -9.18 10.43
C LEU A 13 -7.76 -10.04 11.50
N ASP A 14 -8.00 -11.33 11.19
CA ASP A 14 -8.64 -12.27 12.10
C ASP A 14 -7.69 -13.44 12.35
N ARG A 15 -7.12 -13.51 13.56
CA ARG A 15 -6.25 -14.57 14.08
C ARG A 15 -5.08 -14.95 13.17
N ILE A 16 -4.39 -13.95 12.64
CA ILE A 16 -3.25 -14.16 11.75
C ILE A 16 -2.10 -14.83 12.49
N THR A 17 -1.76 -16.04 12.08
CA THR A 17 -0.60 -16.78 12.57
C THR A 17 0.37 -17.04 11.42
N LYS A 18 1.67 -16.83 11.67
CA LYS A 18 2.74 -17.10 10.71
C LYS A 18 3.98 -17.68 11.36
N ARG A 19 4.44 -18.80 10.82
CA ARG A 19 5.67 -19.49 11.23
C ARG A 19 6.67 -19.53 10.08
N PHE A 20 7.93 -19.42 10.41
CA PHE A 20 9.06 -19.68 9.53
C PHE A 20 9.94 -20.76 10.18
N GLY A 21 9.68 -22.02 9.81
CA GLY A 21 10.28 -23.16 10.53
C GLY A 21 9.88 -23.16 12.02
N ALA A 22 10.88 -23.10 12.91
CA ALA A 22 10.64 -23.02 14.36
C ALA A 22 10.28 -21.62 14.87
N LEU A 23 10.46 -20.57 14.06
CA LEU A 23 10.18 -19.20 14.45
C LEU A 23 8.69 -18.88 14.27
N LEU A 24 8.01 -18.52 15.36
CA LEU A 24 6.65 -17.99 15.36
C LEU A 24 6.73 -16.47 15.20
N ALA A 25 6.47 -15.96 14.00
CA ALA A 25 6.59 -14.53 13.68
C ALA A 25 5.32 -13.74 14.04
N ASN A 26 4.15 -14.36 13.87
CA ASN A 26 2.85 -13.80 14.32
C ASN A 26 2.05 -14.93 14.97
N ASP A 27 1.36 -14.64 16.06
CA ASP A 27 0.58 -15.60 16.84
C ASP A 27 -0.82 -15.06 17.11
N GLY A 28 -1.79 -15.51 16.32
CA GLY A 28 -3.20 -15.19 16.48
C GLY A 28 -3.53 -13.68 16.44
N VAL A 29 -2.76 -12.87 15.70
CA VAL A 29 -2.91 -11.41 15.68
C VAL A 29 -4.23 -11.01 15.04
N SER A 30 -5.02 -10.21 15.78
CA SER A 30 -6.32 -9.71 15.32
C SER A 30 -6.45 -8.22 15.61
N PHE A 31 -6.96 -7.46 14.63
CA PHE A 31 -7.43 -6.09 14.81
C PHE A 31 -8.34 -5.67 13.66
N ASP A 32 -9.14 -4.64 13.91
CA ASP A 32 -9.97 -3.97 12.91
C ASP A 32 -9.44 -2.56 12.69
N LEU A 33 -9.48 -2.09 11.43
CA LEU A 33 -9.28 -0.70 11.06
C LEU A 33 -10.59 -0.14 10.53
N ARG A 34 -11.02 1.00 11.08
CA ARG A 34 -12.23 1.69 10.65
C ARG A 34 -11.93 2.80 9.65
N LYS A 35 -12.94 3.18 8.88
CA LYS A 35 -12.81 4.27 7.90
C LYS A 35 -12.38 5.57 8.58
N GLY A 36 -11.30 6.18 8.07
CA GLY A 36 -10.71 7.41 8.62
C GLY A 36 -9.81 7.19 9.85
N GLU A 37 -9.67 5.96 10.34
CA GLU A 37 -8.80 5.64 11.47
C GLU A 37 -7.34 5.48 11.02
N VAL A 38 -6.42 5.75 11.95
CA VAL A 38 -4.98 5.50 11.81
C VAL A 38 -4.52 4.62 12.95
N ILE A 39 -3.98 3.44 12.63
CA ILE A 39 -3.44 2.49 13.61
C ILE A 39 -1.91 2.53 13.58
N GLY A 40 -1.29 2.76 14.75
CA GLY A 40 0.16 2.63 14.94
C GLY A 40 0.53 1.21 15.38
N LEU A 41 1.28 0.47 14.55
CA LEU A 41 1.80 -0.84 14.91
C LEU A 41 3.18 -0.70 15.55
N LEU A 42 3.24 -0.84 16.87
CA LEU A 42 4.45 -0.68 17.68
C LEU A 42 5.03 -2.03 18.09
N GLY A 43 6.35 -2.07 18.31
CA GLY A 43 7.08 -3.26 18.76
C GLY A 43 8.56 -3.19 18.40
N GLU A 44 9.36 -4.06 19.00
CA GLU A 44 10.80 -4.15 18.74
C GLU A 44 11.13 -4.64 17.33
N ASN A 45 12.40 -4.52 16.94
CA ASN A 45 12.88 -5.13 15.69
C ASN A 45 12.76 -6.66 15.80
N GLY A 46 12.19 -7.28 14.76
CA GLY A 46 11.91 -8.72 14.79
C GLY A 46 10.56 -9.13 15.38
N ALA A 47 9.76 -8.20 15.93
CA ALA A 47 8.43 -8.49 16.50
C ALA A 47 7.33 -8.88 15.49
N GLY A 48 7.68 -9.22 14.25
CA GLY A 48 6.72 -9.69 13.25
C GLY A 48 5.93 -8.62 12.50
N LYS A 49 6.15 -7.30 12.76
CA LYS A 49 5.42 -6.20 12.12
C LYS A 49 5.47 -6.26 10.59
N THR A 50 6.67 -6.38 10.03
CA THR A 50 6.89 -6.49 8.57
C THR A 50 6.24 -7.74 8.01
N THR A 51 6.28 -8.85 8.74
CA THR A 51 5.61 -10.10 8.36
C THR A 51 4.11 -9.90 8.25
N LEU A 52 3.50 -9.25 9.24
CA LEU A 52 2.07 -8.96 9.26
C LEU A 52 1.66 -8.05 8.09
N MET A 53 2.44 -7.00 7.78
CA MET A 53 2.18 -6.13 6.63
C MET A 53 2.33 -6.86 5.30
N ASN A 54 3.30 -7.77 5.17
CA ASN A 54 3.46 -8.60 3.97
C ASN A 54 2.31 -9.60 3.79
N ILE A 55 1.72 -10.11 4.87
CA ILE A 55 0.52 -10.95 4.82
C ILE A 55 -0.68 -10.11 4.36
N LEU A 56 -0.89 -8.94 4.95
CA LEU A 56 -1.96 -8.01 4.58
C LEU A 56 -1.90 -7.65 3.09
N PHE A 57 -0.71 -7.36 2.56
CA PHE A 57 -0.54 -7.01 1.15
C PHE A 57 -0.52 -8.24 0.21
N GLY A 58 -0.44 -9.46 0.77
CA GLY A 58 -0.44 -10.71 -0.01
C GLY A 58 0.93 -11.14 -0.53
N HIS A 59 2.03 -10.59 -0.01
CA HIS A 59 3.38 -11.08 -0.31
C HIS A 59 3.68 -12.39 0.43
N TYR A 60 3.09 -12.59 1.62
CA TYR A 60 3.16 -13.82 2.38
C TYR A 60 1.75 -14.39 2.58
N THR A 61 1.68 -15.71 2.69
CA THR A 61 0.48 -16.43 3.11
C THR A 61 0.53 -16.67 4.61
N ALA A 62 -0.51 -16.30 5.34
CA ALA A 62 -0.68 -16.71 6.73
C ALA A 62 -0.85 -18.23 6.80
N ASP A 63 -0.38 -18.85 7.87
CA ASP A 63 -0.59 -20.28 8.11
C ASP A 63 -1.98 -20.52 8.71
N GLU A 64 -2.48 -19.53 9.50
CA GLU A 64 -3.83 -19.50 10.05
C GLU A 64 -4.39 -18.07 10.01
N GLY A 65 -5.72 -17.98 10.06
CA GLY A 65 -6.42 -16.69 10.03
C GLY A 65 -6.72 -16.21 8.63
N ARG A 66 -7.29 -14.98 8.54
CA ARG A 66 -7.67 -14.39 7.28
C ARG A 66 -7.60 -12.86 7.32
N VAL A 67 -7.49 -12.26 6.14
CA VAL A 67 -7.56 -10.81 5.92
C VAL A 67 -8.87 -10.50 5.21
N GLU A 68 -9.62 -9.52 5.72
CA GLU A 68 -10.85 -9.02 5.10
C GLU A 68 -10.70 -7.53 4.80
N VAL A 69 -11.11 -7.12 3.60
CA VAL A 69 -11.15 -5.71 3.18
C VAL A 69 -12.56 -5.40 2.71
N PHE A 70 -13.19 -4.38 3.29
CA PHE A 70 -14.61 -4.04 3.07
C PHE A 70 -15.55 -5.25 3.20
N GLY A 71 -15.30 -6.12 4.20
CA GLY A 71 -16.08 -7.33 4.47
C GLY A 71 -15.82 -8.49 3.50
N GLN A 72 -14.90 -8.36 2.55
CA GLN A 72 -14.53 -9.42 1.62
C GLN A 72 -13.19 -10.05 2.02
N VAL A 73 -13.17 -11.39 2.14
CA VAL A 73 -11.95 -12.14 2.43
C VAL A 73 -11.02 -12.08 1.23
N LEU A 74 -9.79 -11.60 1.44
CA LEU A 74 -8.77 -11.59 0.40
C LEU A 74 -8.21 -12.99 0.16
N PRO A 75 -7.98 -13.38 -1.10
CA PRO A 75 -7.23 -14.59 -1.43
C PRO A 75 -5.80 -14.49 -0.86
N PRO A 76 -5.35 -15.47 -0.06
CA PRO A 76 -4.02 -15.43 0.55
C PRO A 76 -2.91 -15.45 -0.51
N GLY A 77 -1.81 -14.76 -0.26
CA GLY A 77 -0.67 -14.72 -1.15
C GLY A 77 -0.94 -14.05 -2.51
N ASN A 78 -1.89 -13.11 -2.58
CA ASN A 78 -2.29 -12.48 -3.84
C ASN A 78 -2.24 -10.93 -3.77
N PRO A 79 -1.08 -10.30 -4.07
CA PRO A 79 -0.95 -8.84 -4.05
C PRO A 79 -1.87 -8.12 -5.04
N ARG A 80 -2.22 -8.78 -6.16
CA ARG A 80 -3.15 -8.18 -7.14
C ARG A 80 -4.56 -8.04 -6.56
N ALA A 81 -5.00 -9.05 -5.80
CA ALA A 81 -6.30 -8.99 -5.14
C ALA A 81 -6.30 -7.91 -4.03
N ALA A 82 -5.22 -7.79 -3.26
CA ALA A 82 -5.07 -6.72 -2.26
C ALA A 82 -5.14 -5.33 -2.90
N LEU A 83 -4.40 -5.09 -3.99
CA LEU A 83 -4.45 -3.85 -4.76
C LEU A 83 -5.86 -3.57 -5.31
N ALA A 84 -6.51 -4.57 -5.90
CA ALA A 84 -7.88 -4.42 -6.44
C ALA A 84 -8.91 -4.12 -5.35
N ALA A 85 -8.68 -4.58 -4.11
CA ALA A 85 -9.49 -4.26 -2.94
C ALA A 85 -9.17 -2.88 -2.35
N GLY A 86 -8.19 -2.13 -2.88
CA GLY A 86 -7.82 -0.79 -2.43
C GLY A 86 -6.72 -0.75 -1.37
N VAL A 87 -6.04 -1.87 -1.09
CA VAL A 87 -4.87 -1.88 -0.19
C VAL A 87 -3.66 -1.33 -0.94
N GLY A 88 -3.11 -0.22 -0.48
CA GLY A 88 -1.84 0.33 -0.96
C GLY A 88 -0.72 0.08 0.03
N MET A 89 0.51 -0.08 -0.46
CA MET A 89 1.70 -0.25 0.37
C MET A 89 2.79 0.72 -0.04
N VAL A 90 3.38 1.39 0.95
CA VAL A 90 4.60 2.19 0.78
C VAL A 90 5.74 1.45 1.47
N HIS A 91 6.77 1.12 0.71
CA HIS A 91 7.91 0.38 1.23
C HIS A 91 8.90 1.29 1.97
N GLN A 92 9.60 0.72 2.94
CA GLN A 92 10.66 1.41 3.69
C GLN A 92 11.86 1.78 2.79
N HIS A 93 12.16 0.96 1.78
CA HIS A 93 13.12 1.25 0.72
C HIS A 93 12.37 1.64 -0.55
N PHE A 94 12.86 2.67 -1.24
CA PHE A 94 12.23 3.15 -2.46
C PHE A 94 12.23 2.06 -3.55
N THR A 95 11.07 1.90 -4.20
CA THR A 95 10.89 0.99 -5.35
C THR A 95 10.83 1.77 -6.66
N LEU A 96 11.46 2.95 -6.68
CA LEU A 96 11.49 3.85 -7.83
C LEU A 96 12.64 3.49 -8.77
N ALA A 97 12.39 3.56 -10.08
CA ALA A 97 13.41 3.42 -11.10
C ALA A 97 14.12 4.76 -11.29
N ASP A 98 15.38 4.84 -10.93
CA ASP A 98 16.19 6.06 -10.88
C ASP A 98 16.32 6.79 -12.22
N ASN A 99 16.34 6.03 -13.32
CA ASN A 99 16.49 6.53 -14.69
C ASN A 99 15.19 7.05 -15.31
N LEU A 100 14.05 6.88 -14.64
CA LEU A 100 12.74 7.33 -15.12
C LEU A 100 12.34 8.67 -14.47
N THR A 101 11.33 9.34 -15.07
CA THR A 101 10.70 10.52 -14.49
C THR A 101 9.72 10.13 -13.37
N VAL A 102 9.28 11.10 -12.58
CA VAL A 102 8.20 10.93 -11.58
C VAL A 102 6.94 10.39 -12.25
N LEU A 103 6.53 11.01 -13.37
CA LEU A 103 5.37 10.59 -14.14
C LEU A 103 5.48 9.12 -14.57
N ASP A 104 6.63 8.74 -15.15
CA ASP A 104 6.85 7.38 -15.64
C ASP A 104 6.85 6.35 -14.48
N ASN A 105 7.44 6.69 -13.33
CA ASN A 105 7.44 5.83 -12.15
C ASN A 105 6.04 5.60 -11.56
N ILE A 106 5.22 6.64 -11.50
CA ILE A 106 3.86 6.55 -10.96
C ILE A 106 2.96 5.76 -11.92
N ALA A 107 3.04 6.03 -13.23
CA ALA A 107 2.23 5.38 -14.25
C ALA A 107 2.68 3.94 -14.56
N LEU A 108 3.91 3.55 -14.20
CA LEU A 108 4.46 2.23 -14.48
C LEU A 108 3.58 1.10 -13.88
N GLY A 109 3.13 0.20 -14.75
CA GLY A 109 2.34 -0.98 -14.34
C GLY A 109 0.84 -0.73 -14.18
N THR A 110 0.34 0.47 -14.45
CA THR A 110 -1.10 0.79 -14.44
C THR A 110 -1.76 0.70 -15.81
N GLU A 111 -0.98 0.74 -16.88
CA GLU A 111 -1.47 0.73 -18.26
C GLU A 111 -0.87 -0.40 -19.09
N THR A 112 -1.62 -0.85 -20.11
CA THR A 112 -1.08 -1.76 -21.13
C THR A 112 -0.07 -1.00 -21.99
N LEU A 113 1.05 -1.65 -22.34
CA LEU A 113 2.16 -1.06 -23.11
C LEU A 113 1.74 -0.34 -24.39
N TRP A 114 0.59 -0.68 -24.96
CA TRP A 114 0.02 -0.07 -26.17
C TRP A 114 -0.66 1.29 -25.91
N ARG A 115 -1.15 1.55 -24.69
CA ARG A 115 -1.82 2.82 -24.30
C ARG A 115 -0.87 3.88 -23.74
N TRP A 116 0.34 3.51 -23.40
CA TRP A 116 1.34 4.38 -22.78
C TRP A 116 1.53 5.72 -23.52
N ARG A 117 1.52 5.73 -24.87
CA ARG A 117 1.77 6.97 -25.64
C ARG A 117 0.56 7.90 -25.72
N SER A 118 -0.65 7.38 -25.61
CA SER A 118 -1.86 8.19 -25.81
C SER A 118 -2.39 8.89 -24.55
N ASP A 119 -1.89 8.55 -23.36
CA ASP A 119 -2.54 8.98 -22.10
C ASP A 119 -1.61 9.71 -21.09
N ARG A 120 -0.38 10.06 -21.51
CA ARG A 120 0.55 10.83 -20.62
C ARG A 120 -0.08 12.14 -20.10
N ALA A 121 -0.90 12.80 -20.90
CA ALA A 121 -1.56 14.02 -20.49
C ALA A 121 -2.63 13.77 -19.42
N ALA A 122 -3.38 12.66 -19.52
CA ALA A 122 -4.35 12.27 -18.52
C ALA A 122 -3.66 11.81 -17.23
N ALA A 123 -2.60 11.00 -17.33
CA ALA A 123 -1.78 10.60 -16.19
C ALA A 123 -1.20 11.82 -15.45
N ARG A 124 -0.64 12.78 -16.19
CA ARG A 124 -0.12 14.03 -15.62
C ARG A 124 -1.20 14.80 -14.86
N ARG A 125 -2.38 14.99 -15.46
CA ARG A 125 -3.51 15.67 -14.79
C ARG A 125 -3.90 14.94 -13.50
N ARG A 126 -4.10 13.62 -13.55
CA ARG A 126 -4.47 12.81 -12.37
C ARG A 126 -3.41 12.89 -11.26
N ILE A 127 -2.11 12.87 -11.61
CA ILE A 127 -1.02 13.05 -10.63
C ILE A 127 -1.07 14.44 -10.01
N ALA A 128 -1.28 15.49 -10.81
CA ALA A 128 -1.39 16.86 -10.32
C ALA A 128 -2.59 17.03 -9.38
N ASP A 129 -3.73 16.43 -9.70
CA ASP A 129 -4.92 16.45 -8.84
C ASP A 129 -4.65 15.74 -7.52
N LEU A 130 -4.10 14.54 -7.53
CA LEU A 130 -3.72 13.81 -6.32
C LEU A 130 -2.68 14.58 -5.49
N ALA A 131 -1.66 15.16 -6.14
CA ALA A 131 -0.63 15.94 -5.48
C ALA A 131 -1.22 17.15 -4.75
N ARG A 132 -2.17 17.84 -5.37
CA ARG A 132 -2.91 18.96 -4.76
C ARG A 132 -3.79 18.51 -3.60
N ASP A 133 -4.60 17.46 -3.81
CA ASP A 133 -5.60 16.99 -2.85
C ASP A 133 -4.96 16.45 -1.56
N PHE A 134 -3.77 15.86 -1.67
CA PHE A 134 -3.02 15.30 -0.53
C PHE A 134 -1.83 16.17 -0.07
N GLY A 135 -1.61 17.34 -0.65
CA GLY A 135 -0.49 18.22 -0.28
C GLY A 135 0.90 17.63 -0.62
N LEU A 136 0.99 16.76 -1.64
CA LEU A 136 2.18 16.03 -2.03
C LEU A 136 2.82 16.64 -3.30
N ALA A 137 3.31 17.87 -3.21
CA ALA A 137 3.89 18.55 -4.36
C ALA A 137 5.07 17.77 -4.96
N VAL A 138 5.00 17.49 -6.27
CA VAL A 138 6.05 16.84 -7.07
C VAL A 138 6.12 17.49 -8.45
N GLU A 139 7.31 17.42 -9.09
CA GLU A 139 7.50 17.82 -10.49
C GLU A 139 7.43 16.57 -11.38
N PRO A 140 6.37 16.39 -12.22
CA PRO A 140 6.16 15.15 -12.98
C PRO A 140 7.28 14.79 -13.94
N GLU A 141 7.98 15.79 -14.51
CA GLU A 141 9.05 15.58 -15.48
C GLU A 141 10.44 15.45 -14.84
N ALA A 142 10.56 15.68 -13.53
CA ALA A 142 11.82 15.51 -12.83
C ALA A 142 12.25 14.03 -12.85
N ARG A 143 13.54 13.79 -13.02
CA ARG A 143 14.12 12.45 -12.88
C ARG A 143 14.25 12.08 -11.40
N ILE A 144 14.03 10.82 -11.07
CA ILE A 144 14.13 10.34 -9.68
C ILE A 144 15.52 10.60 -9.10
N THR A 145 16.58 10.49 -9.90
CA THR A 145 17.96 10.80 -9.47
C THR A 145 18.15 12.21 -8.94
N ALA A 146 17.37 13.18 -9.42
CA ALA A 146 17.46 14.59 -9.02
C ALA A 146 16.68 14.89 -7.74
N LEU A 147 15.87 13.95 -7.23
CA LEU A 147 15.00 14.16 -6.09
C LEU A 147 15.70 13.92 -4.77
N SER A 148 15.40 14.75 -3.78
CA SER A 148 15.71 14.50 -2.37
C SER A 148 14.96 13.28 -1.83
N VAL A 149 15.39 12.76 -0.67
CA VAL A 149 14.74 11.63 0.02
C VAL A 149 13.26 11.91 0.29
N GLY A 150 12.92 13.12 0.77
CA GLY A 150 11.54 13.51 1.04
C GLY A 150 10.67 13.61 -0.22
N GLU A 151 11.24 14.02 -1.36
CA GLU A 151 10.53 14.03 -2.64
C GLU A 151 10.30 12.63 -3.16
N ARG A 152 11.28 11.74 -3.07
CA ARG A 152 11.12 10.30 -3.41
C ARG A 152 10.01 9.65 -2.58
N GLN A 153 9.92 9.98 -1.28
CA GLN A 153 8.84 9.49 -0.43
C GLN A 153 7.46 9.97 -0.89
N ARG A 154 7.32 11.25 -1.28
CA ARG A 154 6.08 11.77 -1.86
C ARG A 154 5.70 11.03 -3.15
N VAL A 155 6.67 10.72 -4.00
CA VAL A 155 6.45 9.95 -5.23
C VAL A 155 5.94 8.54 -4.94
N GLU A 156 6.50 7.83 -3.95
CA GLU A 156 6.03 6.50 -3.53
C GLU A 156 4.58 6.55 -3.01
N ILE A 157 4.23 7.57 -2.23
CA ILE A 157 2.86 7.75 -1.74
C ILE A 157 1.90 8.01 -2.91
N LEU A 158 2.27 8.92 -3.82
CA LEU A 158 1.47 9.22 -5.01
C LEU A 158 1.31 8.00 -5.92
N LYS A 159 2.35 7.17 -6.06
CA LYS A 159 2.29 5.90 -6.80
C LYS A 159 1.29 4.93 -6.20
N ALA A 160 1.22 4.83 -4.86
CA ALA A 160 0.22 4.02 -4.18
C ALA A 160 -1.21 4.58 -4.36
N LEU A 161 -1.39 5.91 -4.27
CA LEU A 161 -2.68 6.58 -4.47
C LEU A 161 -3.17 6.52 -5.92
N TYR A 162 -2.27 6.62 -6.90
CA TYR A 162 -2.61 6.58 -8.33
C TYR A 162 -3.16 5.23 -8.78
N ARG A 163 -2.79 4.15 -8.10
CA ARG A 163 -3.20 2.76 -8.43
C ARG A 163 -4.57 2.36 -7.87
N ARG A 164 -5.23 3.28 -7.17
CA ARG A 164 -6.60 3.10 -6.66
C ARG A 164 -7.65 3.15 -7.75
#